data_e24bc2ee07b0068f348907b74ed8bf69
#
_entry.id   e24bc2ee07b0068f348907b74ed8bf69
#
_cell.length_a   1.000
_cell.length_b   1.000
_cell.length_c   1.000
_cell.angle_alpha   90.00
_cell.angle_beta   90.00
_cell.angle_gamma   90.00
#
_symmetry.space_group_name_H-M   'P 1'
#
loop_
_entity.id
_entity.type
_entity.pdbx_description
1 polymer ?
#
loop_
_entity_poly.entity_id
_entity_poly.type
_entity_poly.pdbx_seq_one_letter_code
_entity_poly.pdbx_strand_id
1 'polypeptide(L)'
;GPPQNLMRYILILIFLSITLWTGHAAIALLLGIALSYSVNLPKEFFTKRIGSKLLQTGIVFLGGSISLPKVVEISGAYLPWISLFVVTTFLLALIVGKILGVDKKLSYLLASGTAICGGTAMAAVAPSIRAKPEDLITAMSIIFILNALAVILFPFIGSLLGLSQLEFGSWVALAVHDTASVIGSASIFGEEAVEVAVTLKLGRTLWIVPLVLFSAWYFRNKSSRIGFPLFILFFSLAVVLNFLLSPSEETNNLLKGINKAFLLTGLFCIGSQIDQSSIKLISI
;
A
#
# COMPACT_ATOMS: atom_id res chain seq x y z
N GLY A 1 31.72 2.30 17.76
CA GLY A 1 32.97 2.74 17.16
C GLY A 1 32.84 3.08 15.68
N PRO A 2 33.81 3.78 15.06
CA PRO A 2 33.73 4.17 13.64
C PRO A 2 33.44 3.01 12.66
N PRO A 3 33.98 1.79 12.84
CA PRO A 3 33.71 0.70 11.90
C PRO A 3 32.27 0.20 11.87
N GLN A 4 31.55 0.25 12.99
CA GLN A 4 30.14 -0.19 13.04
C GLN A 4 29.20 0.75 12.31
N ASN A 5 29.42 2.06 12.42
CA ASN A 5 28.62 3.05 11.70
C ASN A 5 28.81 2.96 10.19
N LEU A 6 30.04 2.79 9.75
CA LEU A 6 30.35 2.62 8.32
C LEU A 6 29.65 1.38 7.75
N MET A 7 29.70 0.26 8.47
CA MET A 7 29.04 -0.99 8.05
C MET A 7 27.52 -0.82 7.94
N ARG A 8 26.89 -0.11 8.88
CA ARG A 8 25.44 0.21 8.82
C ARG A 8 25.07 0.94 7.54
N TYR A 9 25.80 2.00 7.20
CA TYR A 9 25.54 2.79 6.00
C TYR A 9 25.79 2.00 4.71
N ILE A 10 26.83 1.18 4.67
CA ILE A 10 27.14 0.32 3.52
C ILE A 10 25.99 -0.68 3.29
N LEU A 11 25.53 -1.37 4.34
CA LEU A 11 24.42 -2.31 4.24
C LEU A 11 23.11 -1.63 3.83
N ILE A 12 22.83 -0.43 4.35
CA ILE A 12 21.67 0.36 3.93
C ILE A 12 21.72 0.65 2.43
N LEU A 13 22.86 1.10 1.92
CA LEU A 13 23.04 1.38 0.50
C LEU A 13 22.85 0.14 -0.37
N ILE A 14 23.44 -0.99 0.02
CA ILE A 14 23.33 -2.25 -0.72
C ILE A 14 21.89 -2.75 -0.71
N PHE A 15 21.25 -2.83 0.45
CA PHE A 15 19.89 -3.35 0.57
C PHE A 15 18.86 -2.44 -0.08
N LEU A 16 19.03 -1.13 0.04
CA LEU A 16 18.16 -0.17 -0.62
C LEU A 16 18.31 -0.23 -2.14
N SER A 17 19.53 -0.39 -2.64
CA SER A 17 19.79 -0.56 -4.08
C SER A 17 19.12 -1.84 -4.61
N ILE A 18 19.20 -2.94 -3.91
CA ILE A 18 18.52 -4.19 -4.26
C ILE A 18 17.00 -4.00 -4.23
N THR A 19 16.48 -3.32 -3.20
CA THR A 19 15.06 -3.00 -3.06
C THR A 19 14.52 -2.22 -4.26
N LEU A 20 15.20 -1.16 -4.64
CA LEU A 20 14.80 -0.31 -5.77
C LEU A 20 14.99 -1.03 -7.11
N TRP A 21 16.01 -1.85 -7.24
CA TRP A 21 16.25 -2.62 -8.45
C TRP A 21 15.20 -3.70 -8.68
N THR A 22 14.84 -4.47 -7.64
CA THR A 22 13.83 -5.54 -7.73
C THR A 22 12.42 -4.97 -7.85
N GLY A 23 12.15 -3.82 -7.23
CA GLY A 23 10.86 -3.16 -7.25
C GLY A 23 9.73 -3.92 -6.53
N HIS A 24 10.06 -4.87 -5.67
CA HIS A 24 9.09 -5.66 -4.90
C HIS A 24 8.94 -5.18 -3.46
N ALA A 25 7.71 -4.88 -3.07
CA ALA A 25 7.37 -4.44 -1.72
C ALA A 25 7.74 -5.47 -0.65
N ALA A 26 7.52 -6.75 -0.91
CA ALA A 26 7.90 -7.82 0.01
C ALA A 26 9.41 -7.87 0.24
N ILE A 27 10.21 -7.70 -0.82
CA ILE A 27 11.69 -7.65 -0.74
C ILE A 27 12.13 -6.42 0.06
N ALA A 28 11.48 -5.27 -0.12
CA ALA A 28 11.74 -4.06 0.68
C ALA A 28 11.60 -4.32 2.18
N LEU A 29 10.50 -4.92 2.61
CA LEU A 29 10.27 -5.27 4.01
C LEU A 29 11.29 -6.28 4.53
N LEU A 30 11.53 -7.35 3.78
CA LEU A 30 12.46 -8.40 4.18
C LEU A 30 13.89 -7.88 4.33
N LEU A 31 14.34 -7.02 3.42
CA LEU A 31 15.66 -6.40 3.50
C LEU A 31 15.75 -5.40 4.65
N GLY A 32 14.68 -4.68 4.96
CA GLY A 32 14.61 -3.83 6.15
C GLY A 32 14.74 -4.63 7.44
N ILE A 33 14.03 -5.74 7.53
CA ILE A 33 14.14 -6.69 8.66
C ILE A 33 15.55 -7.27 8.73
N ALA A 34 16.10 -7.72 7.61
CA ALA A 34 17.46 -8.25 7.52
C ALA A 34 18.50 -7.23 7.98
N LEU A 35 18.32 -5.95 7.64
CA LEU A 35 19.20 -4.88 8.15
C LEU A 35 19.16 -4.80 9.67
N SER A 36 17.97 -4.82 10.25
CA SER A 36 17.79 -4.78 11.70
C SER A 36 18.45 -5.95 12.43
N TYR A 37 18.43 -7.13 11.81
CA TYR A 37 19.07 -8.33 12.38
C TYR A 37 20.58 -8.39 12.15
N SER A 38 21.05 -7.84 11.04
CA SER A 38 22.47 -7.91 10.66
C SER A 38 23.33 -6.94 11.46
N VAL A 39 22.76 -5.79 11.82
CA VAL A 39 23.46 -4.75 12.59
C VAL A 39 22.52 -4.21 13.69
N ASN A 40 23.06 -4.06 14.90
CA ASN A 40 22.31 -3.45 15.99
C ASN A 40 22.03 -1.99 15.66
N LEU A 41 20.77 -1.69 15.29
CA LEU A 41 20.32 -0.33 15.07
C LEU A 41 19.85 0.30 16.38
N PRO A 42 20.32 1.49 16.73
CA PRO A 42 19.77 2.24 17.87
C PRO A 42 18.27 2.47 17.71
N LYS A 43 17.54 2.60 18.82
CA LYS A 43 16.10 2.90 18.80
C LYS A 43 15.77 4.19 18.05
N GLU A 44 16.64 5.17 18.11
CA GLU A 44 16.51 6.48 17.48
C GLU A 44 17.18 6.57 16.09
N PHE A 45 17.52 5.42 15.49
CA PHE A 45 18.16 5.44 14.17
C PHE A 45 17.22 6.04 13.12
N PHE A 46 17.77 6.84 12.19
CA PHE A 46 16.95 7.63 11.27
C PHE A 46 15.98 6.79 10.42
N THR A 47 16.36 5.59 9.98
CA THR A 47 15.47 4.69 9.21
C THR A 47 14.21 4.30 9.99
N LYS A 48 14.30 4.24 11.31
CA LYS A 48 13.16 3.94 12.18
C LYS A 48 12.17 5.09 12.33
N ARG A 49 12.58 6.31 11.97
CA ARG A 49 11.76 7.54 12.14
C ARG A 49 11.12 8.04 10.86
N ILE A 50 11.77 7.84 9.71
CA ILE A 50 11.35 8.45 8.45
C ILE A 50 10.40 7.60 7.62
N GLY A 51 10.21 6.31 7.95
CA GLY A 51 9.43 5.37 7.15
C GLY A 51 8.03 5.85 6.82
N SER A 52 7.26 6.27 7.83
CA SER A 52 5.89 6.79 7.65
C SER A 52 5.84 8.03 6.76
N LYS A 53 6.79 8.94 6.91
CA LYS A 53 6.86 10.16 6.08
C LYS A 53 7.17 9.84 4.63
N LEU A 54 8.03 8.87 4.37
CA LEU A 54 8.33 8.40 3.01
C LEU A 54 7.11 7.76 2.36
N LEU A 55 6.37 6.93 3.09
CA LEU A 55 5.12 6.35 2.60
C LEU A 55 4.08 7.42 2.28
N GLN A 56 3.87 8.39 3.17
CA GLN A 56 2.95 9.50 2.95
C GLN A 56 3.33 10.34 1.74
N THR A 57 4.62 10.65 1.58
CA THR A 57 5.13 11.37 0.41
C THR A 57 4.87 10.60 -0.87
N GLY A 58 5.11 9.29 -0.87
CA GLY A 58 4.79 8.41 -2.00
C GLY A 58 3.31 8.47 -2.37
N ILE A 59 2.41 8.47 -1.40
CA ILE A 59 0.97 8.57 -1.60
C ILE A 59 0.59 9.89 -2.27
N VAL A 60 1.21 11.00 -1.91
CA VAL A 60 1.00 12.29 -2.58
C VAL A 60 1.38 12.23 -4.06
N PHE A 61 2.54 11.67 -4.38
CA PHE A 61 2.96 11.47 -5.78
C PHE A 61 2.01 10.55 -6.54
N LEU A 62 1.46 9.52 -5.89
CA LEU A 62 0.43 8.68 -6.48
C LEU A 62 -0.79 9.51 -6.88
N GLY A 63 -1.26 10.40 -6.01
CA GLY A 63 -2.36 11.32 -6.31
C GLY A 63 -2.08 12.19 -7.54
N GLY A 64 -0.85 12.72 -7.64
CA GLY A 64 -0.41 13.51 -8.79
C GLY A 64 -0.34 12.74 -10.11
N SER A 65 -0.31 11.42 -10.07
CA SER A 65 -0.30 10.54 -11.25
C SER A 65 -1.69 10.08 -11.70
N ILE A 66 -2.73 10.36 -10.93
CA ILE A 66 -4.10 9.92 -11.23
C ILE A 66 -4.75 10.86 -12.24
N SER A 67 -5.04 10.35 -13.43
CA SER A 67 -5.85 11.06 -14.43
C SER A 67 -7.33 10.84 -14.11
N LEU A 68 -7.97 11.82 -13.48
CA LEU A 68 -9.37 11.75 -13.09
C LEU A 68 -10.32 11.57 -14.29
N PRO A 69 -10.14 12.27 -15.44
CA PRO A 69 -10.98 12.05 -16.62
C PRO A 69 -10.91 10.60 -17.11
N LYS A 70 -9.73 10.02 -17.16
CA LYS A 70 -9.52 8.62 -17.60
C LYS A 70 -10.18 7.63 -16.64
N VAL A 71 -10.07 7.87 -15.32
CA VAL A 71 -10.75 7.07 -14.30
C VAL A 71 -12.26 7.15 -14.47
N VAL A 72 -12.82 8.35 -14.69
CA VAL A 72 -14.25 8.55 -14.90
C VAL A 72 -14.74 7.92 -16.20
N GLU A 73 -13.97 8.04 -17.28
CA GLU A 73 -14.31 7.45 -18.60
C GLU A 73 -14.43 5.93 -18.53
N ILE A 74 -13.44 5.25 -17.94
CA ILE A 74 -13.38 3.78 -17.89
C ILE A 74 -14.17 3.23 -16.70
N SER A 75 -14.11 3.90 -15.54
CA SER A 75 -14.70 3.43 -14.28
C SER A 75 -16.02 4.08 -13.92
N GLY A 76 -16.48 5.09 -14.68
CA GLY A 76 -17.66 5.89 -14.31
C GLY A 76 -18.91 5.03 -14.11
N ALA A 77 -19.14 4.07 -14.99
CA ALA A 77 -20.26 3.13 -14.87
C ALA A 77 -20.09 2.14 -13.70
N TYR A 78 -18.84 1.90 -13.28
CA TYR A 78 -18.49 0.94 -12.23
C TYR A 78 -18.25 1.60 -10.87
N LEU A 79 -18.14 2.92 -10.78
CA LEU A 79 -17.90 3.63 -9.51
C LEU A 79 -18.91 3.29 -8.40
N PRO A 80 -20.22 3.20 -8.65
CA PRO A 80 -21.16 2.75 -7.63
C PRO A 80 -20.87 1.33 -7.14
N TRP A 81 -20.52 0.42 -8.04
CA TRP A 81 -20.18 -0.96 -7.71
C TRP A 81 -18.84 -1.08 -6.97
N ILE A 82 -17.85 -0.30 -7.40
CA ILE A 82 -16.56 -0.19 -6.70
C ILE A 82 -16.79 0.34 -5.28
N SER A 83 -17.60 1.37 -5.11
CA SER A 83 -17.93 1.95 -3.81
C SER A 83 -18.66 0.96 -2.91
N LEU A 84 -19.62 0.23 -3.45
CA LEU A 84 -20.31 -0.84 -2.73
C LEU A 84 -19.35 -1.95 -2.31
N PHE A 85 -18.46 -2.36 -3.20
CA PHE A 85 -17.41 -3.36 -2.91
C PHE A 85 -16.49 -2.89 -1.78
N VAL A 86 -15.98 -1.65 -1.86
CA VAL A 86 -15.07 -1.09 -0.85
C VAL A 86 -15.74 -1.07 0.53
N VAL A 87 -16.93 -0.51 0.63
CA VAL A 87 -17.66 -0.38 1.89
C VAL A 87 -18.01 -1.77 2.45
N THR A 88 -18.55 -2.65 1.62
CA THR A 88 -18.93 -4.01 2.04
C THR A 88 -17.73 -4.81 2.49
N THR A 89 -16.64 -4.81 1.72
CA THR A 89 -15.40 -5.53 2.06
C THR A 89 -14.80 -5.01 3.36
N PHE A 90 -14.77 -3.69 3.53
CA PHE A 90 -14.26 -3.07 4.76
C PHE A 90 -15.06 -3.50 5.99
N LEU A 91 -16.37 -3.41 5.92
CA LEU A 91 -17.26 -3.79 7.03
C LEU A 91 -17.20 -5.30 7.33
N LEU A 92 -17.21 -6.13 6.30
CA LEU A 92 -17.09 -7.58 6.46
C LEU A 92 -15.76 -7.97 7.09
N ALA A 93 -14.66 -7.36 6.66
CA ALA A 93 -13.35 -7.63 7.25
C ALA A 93 -13.29 -7.24 8.73
N LEU A 94 -13.90 -6.13 9.12
CA LEU A 94 -14.00 -5.73 10.53
C LEU A 94 -14.84 -6.71 11.35
N ILE A 95 -15.96 -7.16 10.81
CA ILE A 95 -16.85 -8.15 11.46
C ILE A 95 -16.10 -9.47 11.65
N VAL A 96 -15.47 -9.98 10.60
CA VAL A 96 -14.71 -11.23 10.65
C VAL A 96 -13.55 -11.12 11.64
N GLY A 97 -12.82 -10.00 11.63
CA GLY A 97 -11.75 -9.75 12.59
C GLY A 97 -12.25 -9.78 14.05
N LYS A 98 -13.41 -9.21 14.31
CA LYS A 98 -14.04 -9.24 15.63
C LYS A 98 -14.45 -10.67 16.04
N ILE A 99 -15.04 -11.42 15.11
CA ILE A 99 -15.47 -12.81 15.37
C ILE A 99 -14.25 -13.70 15.67
N LEU A 100 -13.15 -13.50 14.93
CA LEU A 100 -11.92 -14.28 15.12
C LEU A 100 -11.07 -13.81 16.31
N GLY A 101 -11.46 -12.75 17.00
CA GLY A 101 -10.72 -12.21 18.13
C GLY A 101 -9.39 -11.52 17.74
N VAL A 102 -9.28 -11.05 16.51
CA VAL A 102 -8.09 -10.31 16.04
C VAL A 102 -8.08 -8.92 16.69
N ASP A 103 -6.88 -8.44 17.03
CA ASP A 103 -6.71 -7.09 17.59
C ASP A 103 -7.38 -6.03 16.73
N LYS A 104 -8.02 -5.05 17.38
CA LYS A 104 -8.82 -4.03 16.69
C LYS A 104 -8.04 -3.25 15.65
N LYS A 105 -6.82 -2.83 15.97
CA LYS A 105 -5.98 -2.06 15.04
C LYS A 105 -5.48 -2.92 13.88
N LEU A 106 -5.09 -4.15 14.15
CA LEU A 106 -4.68 -5.11 13.12
C LEU A 106 -5.85 -5.42 12.17
N SER A 107 -7.04 -5.68 12.71
CA SER A 107 -8.26 -5.87 11.92
C SER A 107 -8.58 -4.66 11.04
N TYR A 108 -8.42 -3.47 11.58
CA TYR A 108 -8.66 -2.22 10.85
C TYR A 108 -7.67 -2.02 9.71
N LEU A 109 -6.39 -2.33 9.92
CA LEU A 109 -5.38 -2.29 8.88
C LEU A 109 -5.68 -3.30 7.76
N LEU A 110 -6.00 -4.53 8.12
CA LEU A 110 -6.36 -5.59 7.16
C LEU A 110 -7.61 -5.22 6.37
N ALA A 111 -8.64 -4.69 7.04
CA ALA A 111 -9.85 -4.23 6.38
C ALA A 111 -9.57 -3.10 5.39
N SER A 112 -8.75 -2.13 5.77
CA SER A 112 -8.35 -1.00 4.92
C SER A 112 -7.58 -1.46 3.69
N GLY A 113 -6.60 -2.33 3.88
CA GLY A 113 -5.79 -2.88 2.80
C GLY A 113 -6.58 -3.75 1.83
N THR A 114 -7.43 -4.61 2.35
CA THR A 114 -8.27 -5.51 1.55
C THR A 114 -9.33 -4.75 0.74
N ALA A 115 -9.90 -3.71 1.32
CA ALA A 115 -10.96 -2.93 0.67
C ALA A 115 -10.45 -2.00 -0.42
N ILE A 116 -9.25 -1.42 -0.28
CA ILE A 116 -8.79 -0.35 -1.17
C ILE A 116 -7.57 -0.75 -2.02
N CYS A 117 -6.37 -0.63 -1.49
CA CYS A 117 -5.15 -0.81 -2.30
C CYS A 117 -3.97 -1.42 -1.53
N GLY A 118 -4.27 -2.29 -0.58
CA GLY A 118 -3.25 -3.03 0.16
C GLY A 118 -2.35 -2.14 1.01
N GLY A 119 -1.06 -2.25 0.81
CA GLY A 119 -0.06 -1.56 1.62
C GLY A 119 -0.20 -0.04 1.63
N THR A 120 -0.60 0.57 0.53
CA THR A 120 -0.80 2.03 0.44
C THR A 120 -1.92 2.50 1.37
N ALA A 121 -3.07 1.82 1.35
CA ALA A 121 -4.19 2.14 2.26
C ALA A 121 -3.82 1.92 3.73
N MET A 122 -3.14 0.82 4.04
CA MET A 122 -2.66 0.56 5.40
C MET A 122 -1.68 1.63 5.88
N ALA A 123 -0.73 2.01 5.02
CA ALA A 123 0.24 3.07 5.32
C ALA A 123 -0.44 4.43 5.55
N ALA A 124 -1.48 4.73 4.78
CA ALA A 124 -2.26 5.95 4.92
C ALA A 124 -3.04 5.99 6.24
N VAL A 125 -3.60 4.87 6.67
CA VAL A 125 -4.45 4.77 7.86
C VAL A 125 -3.64 4.63 9.15
N ALA A 126 -2.49 3.97 9.09
CA ALA A 126 -1.70 3.63 10.28
C ALA A 126 -1.43 4.79 11.23
N PRO A 127 -1.03 6.00 10.78
CA PRO A 127 -0.83 7.14 11.68
C PRO A 127 -2.13 7.59 12.36
N SER A 128 -3.25 7.59 11.64
CA SER A 128 -4.55 8.03 12.15
C SER A 128 -5.07 7.14 13.27
N ILE A 129 -4.79 5.84 13.20
CA ILE A 129 -5.19 4.87 14.22
C ILE A 129 -4.10 4.59 15.26
N ARG A 130 -2.94 5.21 15.11
CA ARG A 130 -1.74 4.95 15.94
C ARG A 130 -1.39 3.47 15.99
N ALA A 131 -1.35 2.84 14.83
CA ALA A 131 -0.94 1.45 14.70
C ALA A 131 0.53 1.28 15.08
N LYS A 132 0.84 0.16 15.73
CA LYS A 132 2.22 -0.21 15.99
C LYS A 132 2.90 -0.64 14.69
N PRO A 133 4.22 -0.41 14.53
CA PRO A 133 4.97 -0.90 13.37
C PRO A 133 4.79 -2.41 13.13
N GLU A 134 4.75 -3.20 14.19
CA GLU A 134 4.56 -4.65 14.17
C GLU A 134 3.22 -5.04 13.53
N ASP A 135 2.13 -4.34 13.90
CA ASP A 135 0.81 -4.57 13.34
C ASP A 135 0.78 -4.24 11.84
N LEU A 136 1.39 -3.13 11.45
CA LEU A 136 1.48 -2.72 10.05
C LEU A 136 2.24 -3.76 9.22
N ILE A 137 3.37 -4.26 9.72
CA ILE A 137 4.16 -5.27 9.04
C ILE A 137 3.43 -6.60 8.96
N THR A 138 2.77 -7.02 10.03
CA THR A 138 1.96 -8.24 10.02
C THR A 138 0.86 -8.15 8.97
N ALA A 139 0.12 -7.06 8.93
CA ALA A 139 -0.95 -6.85 7.96
C ALA A 139 -0.40 -6.80 6.51
N MET A 140 0.69 -6.07 6.28
CA MET A 140 1.33 -6.00 4.96
C MET A 140 1.86 -7.35 4.51
N SER A 141 2.49 -8.12 5.40
CA SER A 141 3.02 -9.44 5.08
C SER A 141 1.93 -10.41 4.66
N ILE A 142 0.79 -10.41 5.35
CA ILE A 142 -0.37 -11.24 4.98
C ILE A 142 -0.85 -10.89 3.58
N ILE A 143 -1.04 -9.60 3.29
CA ILE A 143 -1.54 -9.16 1.99
C ILE A 143 -0.53 -9.43 0.88
N PHE A 144 0.75 -9.24 1.11
CA PHE A 144 1.78 -9.50 0.09
C PHE A 144 1.91 -10.99 -0.24
N ILE A 145 1.80 -11.87 0.75
CA ILE A 145 1.78 -13.32 0.52
C ILE A 145 0.55 -13.70 -0.31
N LEU A 146 -0.62 -13.19 0.05
CA LEU A 146 -1.85 -13.45 -0.70
C LEU A 146 -1.79 -12.89 -2.13
N ASN A 147 -1.22 -11.71 -2.31
CA ASN A 147 -1.02 -11.12 -3.64
C ASN A 147 -0.04 -11.94 -4.48
N ALA A 148 1.05 -12.42 -3.90
CA ALA A 148 2.01 -13.28 -4.60
C ALA A 148 1.34 -14.58 -5.10
N LEU A 149 0.52 -15.20 -4.25
CA LEU A 149 -0.26 -16.37 -4.64
C LEU A 149 -1.26 -16.03 -5.75
N ALA A 150 -1.92 -14.87 -5.67
CA ALA A 150 -2.87 -14.42 -6.67
C ALA A 150 -2.21 -14.19 -8.04
N VAL A 151 -1.02 -13.62 -8.09
CA VAL A 151 -0.27 -13.42 -9.35
C VAL A 151 -0.02 -14.74 -10.06
N ILE A 152 0.27 -15.80 -9.30
CA ILE A 152 0.52 -17.14 -9.85
C ILE A 152 -0.77 -17.84 -10.23
N LEU A 153 -1.79 -17.81 -9.36
CA LEU A 153 -2.99 -18.64 -9.49
C LEU A 153 -4.08 -18.01 -10.36
N PHE A 154 -4.28 -16.71 -10.29
CA PHE A 154 -5.42 -16.05 -10.92
C PHE A 154 -5.39 -16.09 -12.45
N PRO A 155 -4.26 -15.87 -13.15
CA PRO A 155 -4.24 -16.03 -14.59
C PRO A 155 -4.59 -17.47 -15.04
N PHE A 156 -4.14 -18.46 -14.31
CA PHE A 156 -4.47 -19.86 -14.55
C PHE A 156 -5.97 -20.12 -14.36
N ILE A 157 -6.55 -19.65 -13.26
CA ILE A 157 -7.99 -19.77 -12.97
C ILE A 157 -8.81 -19.01 -14.02
N GLY A 158 -8.40 -17.80 -14.39
CA GLY A 158 -9.06 -17.01 -15.43
C GLY A 158 -9.10 -17.72 -16.78
N SER A 159 -8.00 -18.37 -17.15
CA SER A 159 -7.94 -19.18 -18.37
C SER A 159 -8.85 -20.40 -18.30
N LEU A 160 -8.88 -21.11 -17.18
CA LEU A 160 -9.76 -22.26 -16.98
C LEU A 160 -11.25 -21.88 -17.05
N LEU A 161 -11.60 -20.69 -16.55
CA LEU A 161 -12.98 -20.18 -16.58
C LEU A 161 -13.36 -19.53 -17.92
N GLY A 162 -12.40 -19.39 -18.83
CA GLY A 162 -12.64 -18.76 -20.14
C GLY A 162 -13.00 -17.28 -20.04
N LEU A 163 -12.46 -16.56 -19.04
CA LEU A 163 -12.74 -15.13 -18.85
C LEU A 163 -12.18 -14.30 -20.00
N SER A 164 -12.93 -13.28 -20.42
CA SER A 164 -12.41 -12.24 -21.32
C SER A 164 -11.38 -11.37 -20.61
N GLN A 165 -10.60 -10.60 -21.36
CA GLN A 165 -9.65 -9.66 -20.77
C GLN A 165 -10.33 -8.61 -19.89
N LEU A 166 -11.52 -8.12 -20.28
CA LEU A 166 -12.33 -7.20 -19.49
C LEU A 166 -12.76 -7.84 -18.16
N GLU A 167 -13.27 -9.06 -18.20
CA GLU A 167 -13.71 -9.81 -17.02
C GLU A 167 -12.54 -10.09 -16.08
N PHE A 168 -11.42 -10.56 -16.63
CA PHE A 168 -10.22 -10.86 -15.85
C PHE A 168 -9.61 -9.60 -15.24
N GLY A 169 -9.45 -8.54 -16.03
CA GLY A 169 -8.93 -7.25 -15.55
C GLY A 169 -9.79 -6.67 -14.44
N SER A 170 -11.10 -6.75 -14.56
CA SER A 170 -12.05 -6.31 -13.53
C SER A 170 -11.93 -7.14 -12.25
N TRP A 171 -11.87 -8.46 -12.39
CA TRP A 171 -11.69 -9.37 -11.24
C TRP A 171 -10.39 -9.11 -10.49
N VAL A 172 -9.28 -9.03 -11.21
CA VAL A 172 -7.95 -8.78 -10.62
C VAL A 172 -7.87 -7.41 -9.94
N ALA A 173 -8.48 -6.39 -10.52
CA ALA A 173 -8.53 -5.05 -9.91
C ALA A 173 -9.24 -5.05 -8.55
N LEU A 174 -10.21 -5.93 -8.35
CA LEU A 174 -10.96 -6.05 -7.11
C LEU A 174 -10.34 -7.05 -6.13
N ALA A 175 -9.84 -8.17 -6.62
CA ALA A 175 -9.39 -9.28 -5.79
C ALA A 175 -7.91 -9.19 -5.38
N VAL A 176 -7.08 -8.52 -6.15
CA VAL A 176 -5.67 -8.29 -5.84
C VAL A 176 -5.49 -6.87 -5.30
N HIS A 177 -4.71 -6.73 -4.24
CA HIS A 177 -4.70 -5.48 -3.48
C HIS A 177 -3.53 -4.56 -3.80
N ASP A 178 -2.42 -5.11 -4.23
CA ASP A 178 -1.22 -4.36 -4.59
C ASP A 178 -1.21 -4.04 -6.09
N THR A 179 -0.90 -2.79 -6.45
CA THR A 179 -0.90 -2.33 -7.84
C THR A 179 0.09 -3.10 -8.72
N ALA A 180 1.29 -3.39 -8.20
CA ALA A 180 2.30 -4.15 -8.95
C ALA A 180 1.82 -5.58 -9.24
N SER A 181 1.17 -6.23 -8.28
CA SER A 181 0.59 -7.56 -8.43
C SER A 181 -0.60 -7.57 -9.39
N VAL A 182 -1.43 -6.51 -9.37
CA VAL A 182 -2.52 -6.32 -10.35
C VAL A 182 -1.95 -6.25 -11.77
N ILE A 183 -0.95 -5.42 -11.99
CA ILE A 183 -0.29 -5.28 -13.30
C ILE A 183 0.37 -6.61 -13.71
N GLY A 184 1.09 -7.25 -12.81
CA GLY A 184 1.75 -8.53 -13.06
C GLY A 184 0.78 -9.62 -13.47
N SER A 185 -0.33 -9.76 -12.76
CA SER A 185 -1.38 -10.74 -13.06
C SER A 185 -2.09 -10.43 -14.37
N ALA A 186 -2.50 -9.18 -14.57
CA ALA A 186 -3.22 -8.76 -15.77
C ALA A 186 -2.36 -8.85 -17.04
N SER A 187 -1.05 -8.56 -16.95
CA SER A 187 -0.13 -8.61 -18.09
C SER A 187 0.04 -10.03 -18.66
N ILE A 188 -0.08 -11.06 -17.83
CA ILE A 188 -0.09 -12.45 -18.28
C ILE A 188 -1.32 -12.74 -19.15
N PHE A 189 -2.43 -12.08 -18.88
CA PHE A 189 -3.71 -12.31 -19.54
C PHE A 189 -3.89 -11.49 -20.82
N GLY A 190 -3.35 -10.27 -20.88
CA GLY A 190 -3.36 -9.43 -22.07
C GLY A 190 -3.30 -7.93 -21.77
N GLU A 191 -3.02 -7.12 -22.81
CA GLU A 191 -2.87 -5.65 -22.68
C GLU A 191 -4.17 -4.94 -22.28
N GLU A 192 -5.31 -5.37 -22.83
CA GLU A 192 -6.62 -4.83 -22.46
C GLU A 192 -6.94 -5.11 -20.99
N ALA A 193 -6.59 -6.30 -20.50
CA ALA A 193 -6.74 -6.65 -19.10
C ALA A 193 -5.91 -5.72 -18.18
N VAL A 194 -4.71 -5.37 -18.59
CA VAL A 194 -3.86 -4.40 -17.85
C VAL A 194 -4.53 -3.04 -17.80
N GLU A 195 -5.01 -2.51 -18.92
CA GLU A 195 -5.64 -1.19 -18.97
C GLU A 195 -6.88 -1.12 -18.06
N VAL A 196 -7.76 -2.09 -18.16
CA VAL A 196 -8.97 -2.20 -17.33
C VAL A 196 -8.60 -2.33 -15.85
N ALA A 197 -7.69 -3.24 -15.52
CA ALA A 197 -7.30 -3.50 -14.14
C ALA A 197 -6.67 -2.29 -13.47
N VAL A 198 -5.74 -1.61 -14.14
CA VAL A 198 -5.07 -0.40 -13.60
C VAL A 198 -6.07 0.72 -13.39
N THR A 199 -6.98 0.95 -14.33
CA THR A 199 -7.94 2.03 -14.23
C THR A 199 -8.96 1.81 -13.11
N LEU A 200 -9.51 0.61 -12.99
CA LEU A 200 -10.41 0.27 -11.88
C LEU A 200 -9.69 0.33 -10.54
N LYS A 201 -8.44 -0.08 -10.48
CA LYS A 201 -7.62 0.03 -9.27
C LYS A 201 -7.40 1.47 -8.83
N LEU A 202 -7.17 2.37 -9.76
CA LEU A 202 -7.08 3.82 -9.46
C LEU A 202 -8.39 4.37 -8.90
N GLY A 203 -9.54 3.93 -9.40
CA GLY A 203 -10.86 4.26 -8.85
C GLY A 203 -11.02 3.82 -7.39
N ARG A 204 -10.56 2.62 -7.06
CA ARG A 204 -10.52 2.15 -5.65
C ARG A 204 -9.59 3.01 -4.80
N THR A 205 -8.44 3.39 -5.32
CA THR A 205 -7.42 4.16 -4.60
C THR A 205 -7.94 5.51 -4.14
N LEU A 206 -8.85 6.14 -4.87
CA LEU A 206 -9.49 7.40 -4.45
C LEU A 206 -10.25 7.28 -3.12
N TRP A 207 -10.69 6.08 -2.75
CA TRP A 207 -11.32 5.80 -1.45
C TRP A 207 -10.38 5.96 -0.25
N ILE A 208 -9.07 6.11 -0.48
CA ILE A 208 -8.13 6.46 0.59
C ILE A 208 -8.57 7.75 1.31
N VAL A 209 -9.07 8.74 0.57
CA VAL A 209 -9.49 10.03 1.15
C VAL A 209 -10.64 9.84 2.16
N PRO A 210 -11.79 9.27 1.79
CA PRO A 210 -12.85 9.01 2.75
C PRO A 210 -12.40 8.10 3.91
N LEU A 211 -11.59 7.09 3.62
CA LEU A 211 -11.12 6.15 4.64
C LEU A 211 -10.25 6.84 5.70
N VAL A 212 -9.28 7.65 5.28
CA VAL A 212 -8.37 8.32 6.22
C VAL A 212 -9.14 9.35 7.06
N LEU A 213 -10.06 10.09 6.46
CA LEU A 213 -10.91 11.03 7.18
C LEU A 213 -11.80 10.32 8.21
N PHE A 214 -12.42 9.22 7.81
CA PHE A 214 -13.20 8.38 8.72
C PHE A 214 -12.35 7.81 9.84
N SER A 215 -11.15 7.31 9.53
CA SER A 215 -10.22 6.74 10.51
C SER A 215 -9.78 7.79 11.54
N ALA A 216 -9.44 8.98 11.08
CA ALA A 216 -9.07 10.09 11.95
C ALA A 216 -10.22 10.50 12.90
N TRP A 217 -11.45 10.47 12.39
CA TRP A 217 -12.64 10.76 13.20
C TRP A 217 -12.97 9.63 14.19
N TYR A 218 -12.94 8.37 13.75
CA TYR A 218 -13.34 7.22 14.56
C TYR A 218 -12.34 6.92 15.69
N PHE A 219 -11.04 7.06 15.43
CA PHE A 219 -9.98 6.84 16.43
C PHE A 219 -9.60 8.11 17.19
N ARG A 220 -10.36 9.18 17.04
CA ARG A 220 -10.13 10.44 17.76
C ARG A 220 -10.24 10.20 19.26
N ASN A 221 -9.12 10.46 19.97
CA ASN A 221 -9.10 10.43 21.42
C ASN A 221 -9.46 11.82 21.96
N LYS A 222 -10.34 11.92 22.97
CA LYS A 222 -10.77 13.20 23.57
C LYS A 222 -9.62 14.03 24.14
N SER A 223 -8.50 13.37 24.48
CA SER A 223 -7.32 14.00 25.09
C SER A 223 -6.21 14.39 24.11
N SER A 224 -6.28 14.01 22.85
CA SER A 224 -5.27 14.36 21.85
C SER A 224 -5.94 15.00 20.64
N ARG A 225 -5.51 16.22 20.32
CA ARG A 225 -5.81 16.83 19.03
C ARG A 225 -5.08 15.99 17.96
N ILE A 226 -5.74 15.01 17.38
CA ILE A 226 -5.26 14.42 16.14
C ILE A 226 -5.49 15.51 15.09
N GLY A 227 -4.40 16.12 14.64
CA GLY A 227 -4.45 17.09 13.57
C GLY A 227 -5.03 16.47 12.31
N PHE A 228 -5.64 17.27 11.45
CA PHE A 228 -6.05 16.84 10.11
C PHE A 228 -4.83 16.23 9.40
N PRO A 229 -4.95 15.05 8.77
CA PRO A 229 -3.82 14.41 8.09
C PRO A 229 -3.43 15.21 6.84
N LEU A 230 -2.40 16.03 6.96
CA LEU A 230 -1.96 16.95 5.91
C LEU A 230 -1.61 16.23 4.61
N PHE A 231 -1.06 15.02 4.67
CA PHE A 231 -0.69 14.29 3.46
C PHE A 231 -1.91 13.93 2.59
N ILE A 232 -3.09 13.74 3.20
CA ILE A 232 -4.34 13.52 2.47
C ILE A 232 -4.81 14.80 1.78
N LEU A 233 -4.62 15.95 2.40
CA LEU A 233 -4.85 17.23 1.75
C LEU A 233 -3.96 17.38 0.52
N PHE A 234 -2.66 17.12 0.66
CA PHE A 234 -1.72 17.16 -0.46
C PHE A 234 -2.02 16.12 -1.54
N PHE A 235 -2.43 14.91 -1.15
CA PHE A 235 -2.91 13.91 -2.10
C PHE A 235 -4.10 14.41 -2.91
N SER A 236 -5.10 14.97 -2.24
CA SER A 236 -6.31 15.51 -2.89
C SER A 236 -5.99 16.69 -3.80
N LEU A 237 -5.11 17.59 -3.36
CA LEU A 237 -4.62 18.70 -4.19
C LEU A 237 -3.85 18.20 -5.41
N ALA A 238 -3.03 17.17 -5.25
CA ALA A 238 -2.29 16.57 -6.36
C ALA A 238 -3.23 15.96 -7.42
N VAL A 239 -4.32 15.30 -7.01
CA VAL A 239 -5.35 14.80 -7.92
C VAL A 239 -6.01 15.96 -8.68
N VAL A 240 -6.37 17.04 -8.00
CA VAL A 240 -6.96 18.22 -8.62
C VAL A 240 -5.99 18.89 -9.59
N LEU A 241 -4.72 19.03 -9.23
CA LEU A 241 -3.69 19.60 -10.10
C LEU A 241 -3.47 18.75 -11.36
N ASN A 242 -3.47 17.44 -11.24
CA ASN A 242 -3.41 16.56 -12.42
C ASN A 242 -4.61 16.81 -13.35
N PHE A 243 -5.79 16.93 -12.79
CA PHE A 243 -7.00 17.26 -13.56
C PHE A 243 -6.90 18.59 -14.29
N LEU A 244 -6.42 19.65 -13.59
CA LEU A 244 -6.34 21.00 -14.17
C LEU A 244 -5.22 21.13 -15.20
N LEU A 245 -4.07 20.52 -14.96
CA LEU A 245 -2.89 20.63 -15.80
C LEU A 245 -2.87 19.62 -16.95
N SER A 246 -3.64 18.54 -16.83
CA SER A 246 -3.69 17.43 -17.80
C SER A 246 -2.29 17.03 -18.30
N PRO A 247 -1.39 16.60 -17.41
CA PRO A 247 -0.02 16.28 -17.79
C PRO A 247 0.03 15.13 -18.78
N SER A 248 1.13 15.03 -19.53
CA SER A 248 1.36 13.94 -20.47
C SER A 248 1.41 12.59 -19.75
N GLU A 249 1.16 11.51 -20.49
CA GLU A 249 1.28 10.15 -19.97
C GLU A 249 2.70 9.85 -19.46
N GLU A 250 3.70 10.40 -20.13
CA GLU A 250 5.10 10.31 -19.70
C GLU A 250 5.33 10.95 -18.33
N THR A 251 4.75 12.13 -18.09
CA THR A 251 4.80 12.80 -16.78
C THR A 251 4.09 11.98 -15.71
N ASN A 252 2.92 11.42 -16.00
CA ASN A 252 2.19 10.55 -15.07
C ASN A 252 2.98 9.29 -14.74
N ASN A 253 3.65 8.68 -15.71
CA ASN A 253 4.51 7.52 -15.49
C ASN A 253 5.74 7.86 -14.65
N LEU A 254 6.32 9.03 -14.82
CA LEU A 254 7.39 9.54 -13.96
C LEU A 254 6.91 9.68 -12.51
N LEU A 255 5.76 10.26 -12.29
CA LEU A 255 5.17 10.41 -10.96
C LEU A 255 4.86 9.05 -10.31
N LYS A 256 4.39 8.08 -11.07
CA LYS A 256 4.21 6.70 -10.60
C LYS A 256 5.52 6.04 -10.19
N GLY A 257 6.58 6.28 -10.95
CA GLY A 257 7.93 5.81 -10.62
C GLY A 257 8.46 6.41 -9.32
N ILE A 258 8.26 7.70 -9.11
CA ILE A 258 8.62 8.41 -7.87
C ILE A 258 7.80 7.87 -6.69
N ASN A 259 6.49 7.71 -6.86
CA ASN A 259 5.62 7.08 -5.85
C ASN A 259 6.18 5.70 -5.45
N LYS A 260 6.48 4.85 -6.42
CA LYS A 260 7.01 3.51 -6.17
C LYS A 260 8.32 3.56 -5.38
N ALA A 261 9.26 4.44 -5.76
CA ALA A 261 10.53 4.59 -5.06
C ALA A 261 10.33 5.01 -3.60
N PHE A 262 9.45 5.97 -3.31
CA PHE A 262 9.12 6.39 -1.96
C PHE A 262 8.44 5.28 -1.15
N LEU A 263 7.50 4.56 -1.73
CA LEU A 263 6.82 3.45 -1.05
C LEU A 263 7.80 2.33 -0.71
N LEU A 264 8.65 1.93 -1.64
CA LEU A 264 9.64 0.87 -1.40
C LEU A 264 10.67 1.28 -0.34
N THR A 265 11.17 2.50 -0.41
CA THR A 265 12.11 3.04 0.59
C THR A 265 11.45 3.15 1.97
N GLY A 266 10.22 3.60 2.02
CA GLY A 266 9.42 3.68 3.24
C GLY A 266 9.18 2.30 3.86
N LEU A 267 8.85 1.29 3.06
CA LEU A 267 8.67 -0.09 3.53
C LEU A 267 9.97 -0.69 4.05
N PHE A 268 11.09 -0.44 3.38
CA PHE A 268 12.40 -0.82 3.86
C PHE A 268 12.70 -0.21 5.24
N CYS A 269 12.43 1.07 5.42
CA CYS A 269 12.59 1.75 6.70
C CYS A 269 11.66 1.18 7.79
N ILE A 270 10.42 0.85 7.46
CA ILE A 270 9.49 0.21 8.40
C ILE A 270 9.99 -1.18 8.78
N GLY A 271 10.49 -1.97 7.83
CA GLY A 271 11.09 -3.26 8.09
C GLY A 271 12.27 -3.17 9.07
N SER A 272 13.06 -2.10 8.99
CA SER A 272 14.18 -1.86 9.91
C SER A 272 13.76 -1.58 11.37
N GLN A 273 12.49 -1.30 11.62
CA GLN A 273 11.97 -1.11 12.98
C GLN A 273 11.72 -2.42 13.72
N ILE A 274 11.67 -3.55 13.02
CA ILE A 274 11.49 -4.86 13.62
C ILE A 274 12.83 -5.36 14.14
N ASP A 275 12.88 -5.63 15.42
CA ASP A 275 13.99 -6.29 16.11
C ASP A 275 13.54 -7.63 16.69
N GLN A 276 14.51 -8.36 17.29
CA GLN A 276 14.22 -9.64 17.90
C GLN A 276 13.19 -9.59 19.03
N SER A 277 13.07 -8.45 19.72
CA SER A 277 12.09 -8.26 20.79
C SER A 277 10.67 -8.18 20.23
N SER A 278 10.49 -7.58 19.04
CA SER A 278 9.19 -7.45 18.38
C SER A 278 8.62 -8.81 17.96
N ILE A 279 9.45 -9.73 17.50
CA ILE A 279 9.00 -11.07 17.04
C ILE A 279 8.53 -11.93 18.20
N LYS A 280 9.14 -11.82 19.36
CA LYS A 280 8.69 -12.55 20.56
C LYS A 280 7.27 -12.16 20.98
N LEU A 281 6.83 -10.95 20.65
CA LEU A 281 5.46 -10.47 20.90
C LEU A 281 4.42 -11.01 19.91
N ILE A 282 4.85 -11.39 18.71
CA ILE A 282 3.98 -11.92 17.66
C ILE A 282 3.73 -13.44 17.86
N SER A 283 4.62 -14.14 18.56
CA SER A 283 4.56 -15.58 18.79
C SER A 283 3.72 -16.01 20.01
N ILE A 284 3.04 -15.07 20.67
CA ILE A 284 2.05 -15.30 21.74
C ILE A 284 0.66 -14.99 21.21
#